data_5de09dd4eae549c0fe2e3f68c55e74dc
#
_entry.id   5de09dd4eae549c0fe2e3f68c55e74dc
#
_cell.length_a   1.000
_cell.length_b   1.000
_cell.length_c   1.000
_cell.angle_alpha   90.00
_cell.angle_beta   90.00
_cell.angle_gamma   90.00
#
_symmetry.space_group_name_H-M   'P 1'
#
loop_
_entity.id
_entity.type
_entity.pdbx_description
1 polymer ?
#
loop_
_entity_poly.entity_id
_entity_poly.type
_entity_poly.pdbx_seq_one_letter_code
_entity_poly.pdbx_strand_id
1 'polypeptide(L)'
;GAWLELKVRDEIASGQHLGTRLLCAGQPLTSPGGHCHFWGGEAGTLEEAIAVLDRQHAKGVDLIKIMATGGSITPNSRPGDAQFDQRIMNHVVSHARDLGYEIAAHCHGVDGIGHAASAGVTTIEHCSWVGPNGWGKHYDTAIAQTIARKGIWVSPTVNLNWKRHLSNPPGLEAIRSRFRKMKSAGCKLIASTDAGIPNVFHADFARTLPIFSAIAELTPVETLMAATAHAAEALGVSERVGRLSNGLFADLVLVEKDPLLSLDGLASPIEVFQRGRPAIGFLA
;
A
#
# COMPACT_ATOMS: atom_id res chain seq x y z
N GLY A 1 -11.13 7.44 10.07
CA GLY A 1 -11.60 7.15 11.43
C GLY A 1 -13.12 7.14 11.51
N ALA A 2 -13.68 6.77 12.64
CA ALA A 2 -15.11 6.63 12.87
C ALA A 2 -15.84 5.63 11.93
N TRP A 3 -15.09 4.79 11.23
CA TRP A 3 -15.58 3.75 10.30
C TRP A 3 -16.50 4.25 9.19
N LEU A 4 -16.39 5.52 8.78
CA LEU A 4 -17.18 6.09 7.68
C LEU A 4 -16.88 5.39 6.34
N GLU A 5 -15.65 4.98 6.14
CA GLU A 5 -15.20 4.25 4.96
C GLU A 5 -15.91 2.89 4.80
N LEU A 6 -16.25 2.21 5.90
CA LEU A 6 -17.03 0.96 5.87
C LEU A 6 -18.43 1.20 5.32
N LYS A 7 -19.08 2.30 5.75
CA LYS A 7 -20.38 2.68 5.23
C LYS A 7 -20.33 2.96 3.73
N VAL A 8 -19.32 3.73 3.27
CA VAL A 8 -19.12 4.02 1.83
C VAL A 8 -18.85 2.73 1.05
N ARG A 9 -18.04 1.84 1.58
CA ARG A 9 -17.80 0.51 0.98
C ARG A 9 -19.11 -0.25 0.77
N ASP A 10 -19.94 -0.32 1.81
CA ASP A 10 -21.17 -1.09 1.81
C ASP A 10 -22.22 -0.46 0.87
N GLU A 11 -22.31 0.86 0.80
CA GLU A 11 -23.17 1.58 -0.15
C GLU A 11 -22.73 1.35 -1.61
N ILE A 12 -21.43 1.33 -1.90
CA ILE A 12 -20.90 0.96 -3.24
C ILE A 12 -21.15 -0.53 -3.52
N ALA A 13 -20.90 -1.40 -2.56
CA ALA A 13 -21.09 -2.85 -2.74
C ALA A 13 -22.55 -3.23 -3.00
N SER A 14 -23.50 -2.53 -2.36
CA SER A 14 -24.96 -2.71 -2.57
C SER A 14 -25.49 -2.05 -3.85
N GLY A 15 -24.67 -1.22 -4.53
CA GLY A 15 -25.08 -0.48 -5.73
C GLY A 15 -25.88 0.79 -5.46
N GLN A 16 -25.97 1.25 -4.21
CA GLN A 16 -26.59 2.55 -3.87
C GLN A 16 -25.78 3.72 -4.43
N HIS A 17 -24.47 3.58 -4.50
CA HIS A 17 -23.57 4.54 -5.10
C HIS A 17 -22.64 3.88 -6.12
N LEU A 18 -22.35 4.59 -7.20
CA LEU A 18 -21.28 4.23 -8.12
C LEU A 18 -19.93 4.58 -7.48
N GLY A 19 -18.97 3.67 -7.57
CA GLY A 19 -17.63 3.91 -7.04
C GLY A 19 -16.71 2.71 -7.17
N THR A 20 -15.45 2.95 -6.93
CA THR A 20 -14.43 1.90 -6.87
C THR A 20 -14.73 0.95 -5.72
N ARG A 21 -14.56 -0.36 -5.93
CA ARG A 21 -14.61 -1.35 -4.84
C ARG A 21 -13.54 -1.02 -3.80
N LEU A 22 -13.96 -0.94 -2.55
CA LEU A 22 -13.09 -0.60 -1.42
C LEU A 22 -12.78 -1.86 -0.58
N LEU A 23 -11.56 -1.90 -0.06
CA LEU A 23 -11.15 -2.74 1.07
C LEU A 23 -10.71 -1.78 2.18
N CYS A 24 -11.32 -1.90 3.35
CA CYS A 24 -11.22 -0.91 4.41
C CYS A 24 -10.55 -1.48 5.65
N ALA A 25 -9.57 -0.75 6.19
CA ALA A 25 -8.82 -1.14 7.38
C ALA A 25 -9.39 -0.56 8.70
N GLY A 26 -10.34 0.34 8.63
CA GLY A 26 -10.90 0.99 9.83
C GLY A 26 -9.87 1.90 10.53
N GLN A 27 -9.72 1.70 11.84
CA GLN A 27 -8.79 2.45 12.67
C GLN A 27 -7.42 1.77 12.69
N PRO A 28 -6.34 2.39 12.22
CA PRO A 28 -5.03 1.77 12.22
C PRO A 28 -4.49 1.60 13.64
N LEU A 29 -3.92 0.42 13.94
CA LEU A 29 -3.20 0.20 15.20
C LEU A 29 -1.95 1.10 15.23
N THR A 30 -1.79 1.90 16.30
CA THR A 30 -0.66 2.81 16.50
C THR A 30 -0.30 2.89 17.98
N SER A 31 0.91 3.35 18.32
CA SER A 31 1.30 3.62 19.71
C SER A 31 0.59 4.87 20.24
N PRO A 32 0.52 5.06 21.58
CA PRO A 32 -0.05 6.27 22.17
C PRO A 32 0.64 7.54 21.66
N GLY A 33 -0.16 8.49 21.09
CA GLY A 33 0.36 9.67 20.40
C GLY A 33 1.16 9.38 19.14
N GLY A 34 1.15 8.14 18.65
CA GLY A 34 1.90 7.69 17.49
C GLY A 34 1.33 8.17 16.17
N HIS A 35 1.88 7.67 15.07
CA HIS A 35 1.47 8.11 13.73
C HIS A 35 -0.01 7.86 13.49
N CYS A 36 -0.73 8.88 13.01
CA CYS A 36 -2.18 8.84 12.75
C CYS A 36 -3.05 8.45 13.96
N HIS A 37 -2.58 8.71 15.18
CA HIS A 37 -3.32 8.41 16.42
C HIS A 37 -4.73 9.02 16.44
N PHE A 38 -4.94 10.14 15.76
CA PHE A 38 -6.22 10.84 15.66
C PHE A 38 -7.31 10.04 14.91
N TRP A 39 -6.97 8.93 14.26
CA TRP A 39 -7.95 8.02 13.68
C TRP A 39 -8.48 6.97 14.67
N GLY A 40 -7.92 6.91 15.88
CA GLY A 40 -8.18 5.88 16.88
C GLY A 40 -7.30 4.62 16.66
N GLY A 41 -7.39 3.65 17.54
CA GLY A 41 -6.55 2.44 17.44
C GLY A 41 -5.24 2.57 18.20
N GLU A 42 -5.14 3.53 19.15
CA GLU A 42 -3.99 3.64 20.04
C GLU A 42 -3.90 2.44 20.99
N ALA A 43 -2.69 1.93 21.18
CA ALA A 43 -2.37 0.85 22.09
C ALA A 43 -0.92 0.99 22.61
N GLY A 44 -0.74 0.99 23.92
CA GLY A 44 0.57 1.05 24.58
C GLY A 44 1.01 -0.32 25.11
N THR A 45 0.11 -1.29 25.19
CA THR A 45 0.38 -2.66 25.67
C THR A 45 -0.07 -3.69 24.64
N LEU A 46 0.36 -4.94 24.81
CA LEU A 46 -0.10 -6.04 23.96
C LEU A 46 -1.61 -6.27 24.09
N GLU A 47 -2.12 -6.22 25.30
CA GLU A 47 -3.55 -6.43 25.59
C GLU A 47 -4.40 -5.36 24.91
N GLU A 48 -3.96 -4.10 24.94
CA GLU A 48 -4.64 -3.01 24.24
C GLU A 48 -4.57 -3.20 22.72
N ALA A 49 -3.41 -3.64 22.18
CA ALA A 49 -3.27 -3.91 20.76
C ALA A 49 -4.23 -5.01 20.28
N ILE A 50 -4.35 -6.10 21.03
CA ILE A 50 -5.32 -7.17 20.73
C ILE A 50 -6.75 -6.63 20.81
N ALA A 51 -7.10 -5.83 21.82
CA ALA A 51 -8.43 -5.22 21.92
C ALA A 51 -8.75 -4.27 20.74
N VAL A 52 -7.75 -3.60 20.18
CA VAL A 52 -7.93 -2.82 18.93
C VAL A 52 -8.31 -3.75 17.77
N LEU A 53 -7.62 -4.87 17.59
CA LEU A 53 -7.90 -5.83 16.51
C LEU A 53 -9.30 -6.45 16.67
N ASP A 54 -9.67 -6.87 17.88
CA ASP A 54 -10.99 -7.43 18.16
C ASP A 54 -12.11 -6.43 17.86
N ARG A 55 -11.89 -5.16 18.18
CA ARG A 55 -12.82 -4.08 17.83
C ARG A 55 -12.93 -3.88 16.31
N GLN A 56 -11.81 -3.96 15.57
CA GLN A 56 -11.82 -3.90 14.10
C GLN A 56 -12.58 -5.10 13.51
N HIS A 57 -12.33 -6.29 14.04
CA HIS A 57 -13.04 -7.51 13.64
C HIS A 57 -14.56 -7.37 13.85
N ALA A 58 -14.98 -6.89 15.02
CA ALA A 58 -16.38 -6.66 15.34
C ALA A 58 -17.05 -5.60 14.43
N LYS A 59 -16.26 -4.69 13.82
CA LYS A 59 -16.74 -3.70 12.85
C LYS A 59 -16.77 -4.22 11.41
N GLY A 60 -16.22 -5.40 11.13
CA GLY A 60 -16.22 -5.99 9.81
C GLY A 60 -15.28 -5.29 8.83
N VAL A 61 -14.07 -4.94 9.25
CA VAL A 61 -13.00 -4.44 8.36
C VAL A 61 -12.57 -5.53 7.38
N ASP A 62 -11.90 -5.17 6.31
CA ASP A 62 -11.40 -6.12 5.29
C ASP A 62 -9.94 -6.53 5.51
N LEU A 63 -9.17 -5.71 6.22
CA LEU A 63 -7.76 -5.94 6.55
C LEU A 63 -7.37 -5.19 7.82
N ILE A 64 -6.23 -5.53 8.39
CA ILE A 64 -5.66 -4.80 9.54
C ILE A 64 -4.55 -3.86 9.04
N LYS A 65 -4.61 -2.59 9.46
CA LYS A 65 -3.53 -1.62 9.26
C LYS A 65 -2.78 -1.39 10.56
N ILE A 66 -1.42 -1.43 10.49
CA ILE A 66 -0.51 -1.15 11.60
C ILE A 66 0.40 0.01 11.22
N MET A 67 0.58 0.97 12.09
CA MET A 67 1.61 1.99 12.00
C MET A 67 2.86 1.45 12.71
N ALA A 68 3.68 0.68 12.00
CA ALA A 68 4.88 0.06 12.59
C ALA A 68 5.99 1.08 12.87
N THR A 69 5.97 2.22 12.18
CA THR A 69 6.85 3.36 12.45
C THR A 69 6.07 4.65 12.60
N GLY A 70 6.72 5.69 13.10
CA GLY A 70 6.25 7.05 12.96
C GLY A 70 6.17 7.50 11.51
N GLY A 71 5.64 8.70 11.28
CA GLY A 71 5.46 9.28 9.94
C GLY A 71 5.55 10.80 9.95
N SER A 72 5.43 11.42 8.77
CA SER A 72 5.68 12.85 8.60
C SER A 72 4.46 13.75 8.80
N ILE A 73 3.23 13.21 8.73
CA ILE A 73 1.99 14.00 8.80
C ILE A 73 1.45 14.16 10.25
N THR A 74 2.04 13.47 11.21
CA THR A 74 1.65 13.56 12.62
C THR A 74 2.69 14.34 13.40
N PRO A 75 2.32 15.44 14.08
CA PRO A 75 3.23 16.19 14.93
C PRO A 75 3.92 15.28 15.96
N ASN A 76 5.20 15.50 16.20
CA ASN A 76 6.05 14.75 17.15
C ASN A 76 6.26 13.26 16.80
N SER A 77 5.73 12.76 15.69
CA SER A 77 5.98 11.42 15.18
C SER A 77 7.18 11.44 14.22
N ARG A 78 8.14 10.54 14.42
CA ARG A 78 9.35 10.50 13.58
C ARG A 78 9.34 9.27 12.68
N PRO A 79 9.53 9.43 11.36
CA PRO A 79 9.51 8.31 10.42
C PRO A 79 10.52 7.19 10.71
N GLY A 80 11.63 7.51 11.38
CA GLY A 80 12.66 6.53 11.73
C GLY A 80 12.35 5.67 12.95
N ASP A 81 11.43 6.11 13.81
CA ASP A 81 11.18 5.45 15.09
C ASP A 81 10.17 4.30 14.94
N ALA A 82 10.55 3.09 15.37
CA ALA A 82 9.63 1.96 15.49
C ALA A 82 8.59 2.24 16.60
N GLN A 83 7.31 2.01 16.32
CA GLN A 83 6.23 2.25 17.28
C GLN A 83 5.91 1.03 18.15
N PHE A 84 6.27 -0.16 17.69
CA PHE A 84 6.09 -1.42 18.41
C PHE A 84 7.36 -2.24 18.34
N ASP A 85 7.65 -2.95 19.43
CA ASP A 85 8.74 -3.92 19.48
C ASP A 85 8.38 -5.21 18.70
N GLN A 86 9.36 -6.07 18.50
CA GLN A 86 9.19 -7.33 17.77
C GLN A 86 8.17 -8.27 18.43
N ARG A 87 8.10 -8.24 19.77
CA ARG A 87 7.19 -9.13 20.52
C ARG A 87 5.73 -8.74 20.23
N ILE A 88 5.41 -7.44 20.35
CA ILE A 88 4.06 -6.93 20.06
C ILE A 88 3.71 -7.20 18.60
N MET A 89 4.62 -6.88 17.66
CA MET A 89 4.39 -7.13 16.24
C MET A 89 4.08 -8.59 15.93
N ASN A 90 4.81 -9.55 16.54
CA ASN A 90 4.58 -10.97 16.33
C ASN A 90 3.18 -11.39 16.79
N HIS A 91 2.77 -10.96 17.99
CA HIS A 91 1.45 -11.33 18.54
C HIS A 91 0.31 -10.68 17.74
N VAL A 92 0.45 -9.42 17.39
CA VAL A 92 -0.55 -8.70 16.59
C VAL A 92 -0.73 -9.35 15.21
N VAL A 93 0.36 -9.71 14.54
CA VAL A 93 0.30 -10.38 13.23
C VAL A 93 -0.30 -11.78 13.36
N SER A 94 0.06 -12.53 14.40
CA SER A 94 -0.53 -13.85 14.66
C SER A 94 -2.03 -13.75 14.89
N HIS A 95 -2.47 -12.87 15.81
CA HIS A 95 -3.88 -12.69 16.13
C HIS A 95 -4.71 -12.22 14.91
N ALA A 96 -4.18 -11.27 14.13
CA ALA A 96 -4.86 -10.83 12.91
C ALA A 96 -5.05 -11.98 11.90
N ARG A 97 -4.06 -12.88 11.76
CA ARG A 97 -4.17 -14.06 10.91
C ARG A 97 -5.16 -15.09 11.43
N ASP A 98 -5.20 -15.31 12.76
CA ASP A 98 -6.18 -16.20 13.39
C ASP A 98 -7.61 -15.71 13.17
N LEU A 99 -7.79 -14.39 13.04
CA LEU A 99 -9.05 -13.75 12.63
C LEU A 99 -9.29 -13.75 11.12
N GLY A 100 -8.34 -14.21 10.29
CA GLY A 100 -8.44 -14.31 8.83
C GLY A 100 -8.09 -13.04 8.07
N TYR A 101 -7.31 -12.12 8.66
CA TYR A 101 -6.98 -10.85 8.02
C TYR A 101 -5.60 -10.82 7.37
N GLU A 102 -5.53 -10.15 6.21
CA GLU A 102 -4.29 -9.62 5.66
C GLU A 102 -3.86 -8.37 6.44
N ILE A 103 -2.54 -8.12 6.49
CA ILE A 103 -1.97 -7.06 7.32
C ILE A 103 -1.11 -6.11 6.50
N ALA A 104 -1.47 -4.81 6.49
CA ALA A 104 -0.69 -3.75 5.87
C ALA A 104 0.06 -2.94 6.95
N ALA A 105 1.40 -2.82 6.82
CA ALA A 105 2.24 -2.12 7.78
C ALA A 105 2.86 -0.86 7.17
N HIS A 106 2.53 0.32 7.71
CA HIS A 106 3.24 1.56 7.43
C HIS A 106 4.65 1.49 8.03
N CYS A 107 5.69 1.59 7.19
CA CYS A 107 7.08 1.47 7.61
C CYS A 107 7.99 2.42 6.85
N HIS A 108 8.55 3.40 7.55
CA HIS A 108 9.64 4.22 7.02
C HIS A 108 11.00 3.81 7.62
N GLY A 109 11.06 3.65 8.94
CA GLY A 109 12.28 3.33 9.68
C GLY A 109 12.73 1.89 9.52
N VAL A 110 14.04 1.68 9.46
CA VAL A 110 14.66 0.36 9.23
C VAL A 110 14.26 -0.67 10.29
N ASP A 111 14.19 -0.27 11.58
CA ASP A 111 13.79 -1.17 12.67
C ASP A 111 12.34 -1.63 12.52
N GLY A 112 11.41 -0.71 12.22
CA GLY A 112 10.01 -1.06 11.97
C GLY A 112 9.83 -1.92 10.72
N ILE A 113 10.59 -1.68 9.64
CA ILE A 113 10.62 -2.56 8.47
C ILE A 113 11.08 -3.96 8.89
N GLY A 114 12.13 -4.06 9.72
CA GLY A 114 12.64 -5.33 10.24
C GLY A 114 11.62 -6.07 11.10
N HIS A 115 10.95 -5.36 12.01
CA HIS A 115 9.90 -5.93 12.86
C HIS A 115 8.72 -6.44 12.05
N ALA A 116 8.22 -5.64 11.09
CA ALA A 116 7.13 -6.02 10.21
C ALA A 116 7.49 -7.23 9.33
N ALA A 117 8.70 -7.23 8.74
CA ALA A 117 9.20 -8.34 7.94
C ALA A 117 9.35 -9.62 8.77
N SER A 118 9.92 -9.53 9.97
CA SER A 118 10.10 -10.67 10.87
C SER A 118 8.77 -11.24 11.36
N ALA A 119 7.79 -10.39 11.68
CA ALA A 119 6.44 -10.80 12.04
C ALA A 119 5.68 -11.41 10.85
N GLY A 120 6.02 -11.00 9.62
CA GLY A 120 5.45 -11.55 8.39
C GLY A 120 4.13 -10.89 8.01
N VAL A 121 4.05 -9.57 8.03
CA VAL A 121 2.91 -8.83 7.47
C VAL A 121 2.69 -9.16 5.99
N THR A 122 1.53 -8.83 5.43
CA THR A 122 1.24 -9.05 4.02
C THR A 122 1.88 -8.01 3.12
N THR A 123 1.78 -6.74 3.51
CA THR A 123 2.37 -5.63 2.77
C THR A 123 3.16 -4.70 3.68
N ILE A 124 4.25 -4.14 3.13
CA ILE A 124 5.01 -3.06 3.75
C ILE A 124 4.84 -1.81 2.89
N GLU A 125 4.15 -0.82 3.46
CA GLU A 125 3.91 0.46 2.81
C GLU A 125 5.14 1.36 2.94
N HIS A 126 5.44 2.14 1.90
CA HIS A 126 6.59 3.05 1.77
C HIS A 126 7.95 2.35 1.70
N CYS A 127 8.31 1.54 2.67
CA CYS A 127 9.60 0.82 2.74
C CYS A 127 10.79 1.75 2.51
N SER A 128 10.84 2.86 3.27
CA SER A 128 11.70 4.02 2.93
C SER A 128 13.12 3.93 3.43
N TRP A 129 13.46 2.93 4.27
CA TRP A 129 14.80 2.71 4.82
C TRP A 129 15.36 3.94 5.54
N VAL A 130 14.53 4.58 6.37
CA VAL A 130 14.93 5.74 7.19
C VAL A 130 15.73 5.29 8.40
N GLY A 131 16.76 6.03 8.72
CA GLY A 131 17.57 5.86 9.92
C GLY A 131 18.28 7.14 10.29
N PRO A 132 19.27 7.14 11.21
CA PRO A 132 19.92 8.33 11.72
C PRO A 132 20.47 9.28 10.64
N ASN A 133 20.94 8.73 9.51
CA ASN A 133 21.51 9.52 8.41
C ASN A 133 20.46 9.97 7.37
N GLY A 134 19.16 9.76 7.64
CA GLY A 134 18.05 10.23 6.81
C GLY A 134 17.42 9.18 5.92
N TRP A 135 16.63 9.65 4.96
CA TRP A 135 15.80 8.84 4.07
C TRP A 135 16.64 7.98 3.12
N GLY A 136 16.31 6.68 3.08
CA GLY A 136 16.86 5.73 2.11
C GLY A 136 18.33 5.37 2.28
N LYS A 137 18.95 5.74 3.41
CA LYS A 137 20.38 5.52 3.64
C LYS A 137 20.69 4.30 4.51
N HIS A 138 19.65 3.63 5.01
CA HIS A 138 19.78 2.49 5.92
C HIS A 138 19.22 1.21 5.34
N TYR A 139 19.43 1.00 4.02
CA TYR A 139 19.05 -0.25 3.38
C TYR A 139 19.78 -1.42 4.05
N ASP A 140 19.00 -2.42 4.47
CA ASP A 140 19.49 -3.66 5.06
C ASP A 140 19.16 -4.86 4.17
N THR A 141 20.21 -5.56 3.72
CA THR A 141 20.08 -6.70 2.81
C THR A 141 19.39 -7.89 3.49
N ALA A 142 19.65 -8.14 4.77
CA ALA A 142 19.07 -9.28 5.49
C ALA A 142 17.56 -9.08 5.69
N ILE A 143 17.14 -7.84 6.01
CA ILE A 143 15.71 -7.47 6.08
C ILE A 143 15.06 -7.64 4.71
N ALA A 144 15.67 -7.13 3.63
CA ALA A 144 15.14 -7.26 2.27
C ALA A 144 14.99 -8.73 1.84
N GLN A 145 15.98 -9.58 2.16
CA GLN A 145 15.89 -11.02 1.93
C GLN A 145 14.79 -11.68 2.77
N THR A 146 14.53 -11.18 3.97
CA THR A 146 13.42 -11.68 4.81
C THR A 146 12.07 -11.32 4.20
N ILE A 147 11.90 -10.08 3.70
CA ILE A 147 10.73 -9.63 2.93
C ILE A 147 10.48 -10.59 1.76
N ALA A 148 11.52 -10.85 0.97
CA ALA A 148 11.44 -11.72 -0.21
C ALA A 148 11.08 -13.17 0.15
N ARG A 149 11.80 -13.77 1.12
CA ARG A 149 11.54 -15.17 1.55
C ARG A 149 10.15 -15.40 2.10
N LYS A 150 9.58 -14.40 2.77
CA LYS A 150 8.22 -14.48 3.32
C LYS A 150 7.14 -14.10 2.32
N GLY A 151 7.52 -13.72 1.10
CA GLY A 151 6.58 -13.32 0.06
C GLY A 151 5.86 -12.00 0.34
N ILE A 152 6.41 -11.17 1.23
CA ILE A 152 5.80 -9.89 1.60
C ILE A 152 5.89 -8.92 0.42
N TRP A 153 4.79 -8.24 0.13
CA TRP A 153 4.73 -7.24 -0.92
C TRP A 153 5.24 -5.89 -0.42
N VAL A 154 5.98 -5.19 -1.26
CA VAL A 154 6.40 -3.80 -0.99
C VAL A 154 5.53 -2.86 -1.80
N SER A 155 4.89 -1.94 -1.11
CA SER A 155 3.98 -0.92 -1.63
C SER A 155 4.63 0.47 -1.46
N PRO A 156 5.43 0.97 -2.42
CA PRO A 156 6.32 2.11 -2.20
C PRO A 156 5.61 3.47 -2.23
N THR A 157 4.30 3.50 -2.47
CA THR A 157 3.46 4.71 -2.45
C THR A 157 3.97 5.85 -3.34
N VAL A 158 4.35 5.50 -4.56
CA VAL A 158 4.81 6.49 -5.54
C VAL A 158 3.63 7.29 -6.08
N ASN A 159 3.59 8.58 -5.79
CA ASN A 159 2.56 9.52 -6.24
C ASN A 159 3.12 10.63 -7.15
N LEU A 160 2.28 11.54 -7.63
CA LEU A 160 2.70 12.61 -8.55
C LEU A 160 3.81 13.51 -7.98
N ASN A 161 3.90 13.69 -6.66
CA ASN A 161 4.94 14.50 -6.04
C ASN A 161 6.36 13.91 -6.25
N TRP A 162 6.46 12.61 -6.58
CA TRP A 162 7.74 11.98 -6.89
C TRP A 162 8.30 12.42 -8.25
N LYS A 163 7.51 13.05 -9.11
CA LYS A 163 7.99 13.62 -10.41
C LYS A 163 9.18 14.55 -10.22
N ARG A 164 9.26 15.26 -9.08
CA ARG A 164 10.39 16.13 -8.73
C ARG A 164 11.75 15.41 -8.74
N HIS A 165 11.75 14.11 -8.42
CA HIS A 165 12.99 13.31 -8.37
C HIS A 165 13.53 13.03 -9.78
N LEU A 166 12.68 12.98 -10.81
CA LEU A 166 13.10 12.75 -12.20
C LEU A 166 13.98 13.87 -12.73
N SER A 167 13.87 15.08 -12.18
CA SER A 167 14.68 16.27 -12.54
C SER A 167 15.93 16.43 -11.67
N ASN A 168 16.22 15.50 -10.75
CA ASN A 168 17.38 15.51 -9.85
C ASN A 168 18.21 14.23 -10.02
N PRO A 169 19.14 14.17 -11.00
CA PRO A 169 19.85 12.94 -11.33
C PRO A 169 20.55 12.23 -10.15
N PRO A 170 21.27 12.90 -9.24
CA PRO A 170 21.90 12.23 -8.11
C PRO A 170 20.87 11.64 -7.13
N GLY A 171 19.78 12.36 -6.86
CA GLY A 171 18.70 11.89 -5.99
C GLY A 171 17.93 10.73 -6.62
N LEU A 172 17.66 10.81 -7.92
CA LEU A 172 17.01 9.74 -8.68
C LEU A 172 17.84 8.47 -8.67
N GLU A 173 19.16 8.57 -8.89
CA GLU A 173 20.04 7.41 -8.89
C GLU A 173 20.10 6.73 -7.51
N ALA A 174 20.12 7.51 -6.42
CA ALA A 174 20.04 6.98 -5.07
C ALA A 174 18.73 6.19 -4.83
N ILE A 175 17.60 6.69 -5.35
CA ILE A 175 16.31 6.00 -5.27
C ILE A 175 16.32 4.72 -6.12
N ARG A 176 16.76 4.79 -7.38
CA ARG A 176 16.86 3.65 -8.29
C ARG A 176 17.74 2.55 -7.73
N SER A 177 18.89 2.92 -7.17
CA SER A 177 19.79 1.98 -6.51
C SER A 177 19.09 1.15 -5.41
N ARG A 178 18.22 1.78 -4.61
CA ARG A 178 17.44 1.06 -3.59
C ARG A 178 16.43 0.09 -4.21
N PHE A 179 15.70 0.52 -5.24
CA PHE A 179 14.77 -0.37 -5.94
C PHE A 179 15.49 -1.55 -6.60
N ARG A 180 16.65 -1.31 -7.24
CA ARG A 180 17.49 -2.40 -7.79
C ARG A 180 17.90 -3.39 -6.71
N LYS A 181 18.37 -2.90 -5.55
CA LYS A 181 18.77 -3.76 -4.42
C LYS A 181 17.59 -4.58 -3.89
N MET A 182 16.41 -3.97 -3.72
CA MET A 182 15.21 -4.68 -3.28
C MET A 182 14.78 -5.73 -4.31
N LYS A 183 14.75 -5.39 -5.60
CA LYS A 183 14.44 -6.36 -6.68
C LYS A 183 15.46 -7.49 -6.74
N SER A 184 16.74 -7.19 -6.62
CA SER A 184 17.80 -8.21 -6.59
C SER A 184 17.73 -9.13 -5.36
N ALA A 185 17.19 -8.65 -4.25
CA ALA A 185 16.89 -9.47 -3.08
C ALA A 185 15.62 -10.34 -3.26
N GLY A 186 14.86 -10.14 -4.35
CA GLY A 186 13.61 -10.87 -4.64
C GLY A 186 12.35 -10.20 -4.10
N CYS A 187 12.41 -8.96 -3.62
CA CYS A 187 11.22 -8.24 -3.17
C CYS A 187 10.25 -8.00 -4.33
N LYS A 188 8.98 -8.31 -4.11
CA LYS A 188 7.89 -8.05 -5.04
C LYS A 188 7.32 -6.66 -4.80
N LEU A 189 7.05 -5.92 -5.87
CA LEU A 189 6.51 -4.56 -5.81
C LEU A 189 5.05 -4.52 -6.27
N ILE A 190 4.23 -3.68 -5.62
CA ILE A 190 2.91 -3.29 -6.08
C ILE A 190 2.83 -1.78 -6.26
N ALA A 191 1.97 -1.32 -7.19
CA ALA A 191 1.74 0.10 -7.41
C ALA A 191 0.75 0.66 -6.38
N SER A 192 1.11 1.80 -5.79
CA SER A 192 0.31 2.50 -4.77
C SER A 192 0.67 3.98 -4.71
N THR A 193 -0.16 4.81 -4.08
CA THR A 193 0.01 6.28 -4.10
C THR A 193 -0.05 6.95 -2.74
N ASP A 194 -0.61 6.32 -1.73
CA ASP A 194 -0.96 6.96 -0.45
C ASP A 194 -1.97 8.13 -0.65
N ALA A 195 -2.94 7.94 -1.56
CA ALA A 195 -3.95 8.96 -1.84
C ALA A 195 -4.85 9.22 -0.62
N GLY A 196 -5.23 10.49 -0.44
CA GLY A 196 -5.96 10.98 0.73
C GLY A 196 -5.10 11.80 1.70
N ILE A 197 -3.77 11.76 1.56
CA ILE A 197 -2.88 12.72 2.22
C ILE A 197 -2.87 14.05 1.46
N PRO A 198 -2.40 15.16 2.05
CA PRO A 198 -2.37 16.45 1.37
C PRO A 198 -1.70 16.41 -0.01
N ASN A 199 -2.38 16.94 -1.02
CA ASN A 199 -1.92 17.03 -2.41
C ASN A 199 -1.68 15.67 -3.13
N VAL A 200 -2.30 14.58 -2.64
CA VAL A 200 -2.31 13.27 -3.31
C VAL A 200 -3.75 12.81 -3.52
N PHE A 201 -4.18 12.74 -4.77
CA PHE A 201 -5.57 12.47 -5.13
C PHE A 201 -5.76 11.06 -5.71
N HIS A 202 -6.90 10.43 -5.40
CA HIS A 202 -7.23 9.09 -5.90
C HIS A 202 -7.30 9.02 -7.42
N ALA A 203 -7.78 10.09 -8.08
CA ALA A 203 -7.88 10.18 -9.54
C ALA A 203 -6.51 10.17 -10.25
N ASP A 204 -5.42 10.41 -9.54
CA ASP A 204 -4.09 10.50 -10.13
C ASP A 204 -3.39 9.14 -10.27
N PHE A 205 -3.97 8.03 -9.82
CA PHE A 205 -3.30 6.73 -9.80
C PHE A 205 -2.69 6.36 -11.16
N ALA A 206 -3.47 6.39 -12.23
CA ALA A 206 -2.98 6.06 -13.58
C ALA A 206 -1.82 6.97 -14.03
N ARG A 207 -1.86 8.26 -13.67
CA ARG A 207 -0.82 9.25 -13.97
C ARG A 207 0.49 9.01 -13.20
N THR A 208 0.45 8.23 -12.12
CA THR A 208 1.64 7.89 -11.33
C THR A 208 2.41 6.71 -11.89
N LEU A 209 1.79 5.86 -12.71
CA LEU A 209 2.41 4.63 -13.23
C LEU A 209 3.66 4.90 -14.08
N PRO A 210 3.71 5.89 -14.99
CA PRO A 210 4.95 6.24 -15.69
C PRO A 210 6.07 6.69 -14.74
N ILE A 211 5.72 7.40 -13.64
CA ILE A 211 6.70 7.83 -12.64
C ILE A 211 7.22 6.62 -11.86
N PHE A 212 6.33 5.72 -11.45
CA PHE A 212 6.71 4.48 -10.76
C PHE A 212 7.62 3.62 -11.63
N SER A 213 7.26 3.41 -12.90
CA SER A 213 8.10 2.72 -13.90
C SER A 213 9.50 3.33 -13.97
N ALA A 214 9.61 4.65 -14.14
CA ALA A 214 10.88 5.35 -14.28
C ALA A 214 11.75 5.30 -13.01
N ILE A 215 11.14 5.37 -11.82
CA ILE A 215 11.84 5.39 -10.53
C ILE A 215 12.27 3.97 -10.11
N ALA A 216 11.39 2.99 -10.26
CA ALA A 216 11.67 1.60 -9.87
C ALA A 216 12.37 0.79 -10.99
N GLU A 217 12.60 1.44 -12.16
CA GLU A 217 13.17 0.81 -13.35
C GLU A 217 12.41 -0.47 -13.71
N LEU A 218 11.10 -0.31 -13.92
CA LEU A 218 10.19 -1.35 -14.35
C LEU A 218 9.86 -1.17 -15.83
N THR A 219 9.74 -2.27 -16.54
CA THR A 219 9.13 -2.29 -17.88
C THR A 219 7.64 -1.93 -17.80
N PRO A 220 7.00 -1.53 -18.91
CA PRO A 220 5.54 -1.34 -18.93
C PRO A 220 4.76 -2.56 -18.45
N VAL A 221 5.17 -3.77 -18.84
CA VAL A 221 4.55 -5.04 -18.40
C VAL A 221 4.64 -5.19 -16.89
N GLU A 222 5.83 -5.04 -16.31
CA GLU A 222 6.04 -5.15 -14.85
C GLU A 222 5.22 -4.10 -14.10
N THR A 223 5.12 -2.88 -14.64
CA THR A 223 4.34 -1.80 -14.03
C THR A 223 2.84 -2.10 -14.05
N LEU A 224 2.32 -2.61 -15.18
CA LEU A 224 0.93 -3.05 -15.29
C LEU A 224 0.63 -4.20 -14.36
N MET A 225 1.51 -5.20 -14.28
CA MET A 225 1.35 -6.31 -13.33
C MET A 225 1.35 -5.81 -11.89
N ALA A 226 2.23 -4.89 -11.53
CA ALA A 226 2.26 -4.29 -10.19
C ALA A 226 0.98 -3.52 -9.85
N ALA A 227 0.32 -2.93 -10.85
CA ALA A 227 -0.94 -2.19 -10.70
C ALA A 227 -2.20 -3.07 -10.77
N THR A 228 -2.10 -4.33 -11.17
CA THR A 228 -3.23 -5.22 -11.44
C THR A 228 -3.07 -6.57 -10.75
N ALA A 229 -2.46 -7.57 -11.39
CA ALA A 229 -2.37 -8.94 -10.89
C ALA A 229 -1.65 -9.03 -9.54
N HIS A 230 -0.48 -8.41 -9.41
CA HIS A 230 0.28 -8.42 -8.15
C HIS A 230 -0.46 -7.68 -7.02
N ALA A 231 -1.10 -6.54 -7.33
CA ALA A 231 -1.92 -5.83 -6.35
C ALA A 231 -3.11 -6.70 -5.90
N ALA A 232 -3.77 -7.40 -6.82
CA ALA A 232 -4.87 -8.31 -6.49
C ALA A 232 -4.40 -9.49 -5.61
N GLU A 233 -3.22 -10.05 -5.88
CA GLU A 233 -2.61 -11.07 -5.03
C GLU A 233 -2.30 -10.53 -3.62
N ALA A 234 -1.67 -9.36 -3.54
CA ALA A 234 -1.33 -8.71 -2.27
C ALA A 234 -2.56 -8.37 -1.41
N LEU A 235 -3.69 -8.12 -2.05
CA LEU A 235 -4.97 -7.81 -1.40
C LEU A 235 -5.86 -9.04 -1.16
N GLY A 236 -5.41 -10.25 -1.51
CA GLY A 236 -6.18 -11.48 -1.36
C GLY A 236 -7.44 -11.55 -2.23
N VAL A 237 -7.47 -10.85 -3.38
CA VAL A 237 -8.64 -10.76 -4.27
C VAL A 237 -8.39 -11.28 -5.69
N SER A 238 -7.27 -11.95 -5.93
CA SER A 238 -6.84 -12.44 -7.25
C SER A 238 -7.79 -13.46 -7.89
N GLU A 239 -8.64 -14.13 -7.08
CA GLU A 239 -9.69 -15.02 -7.55
C GLU A 239 -10.91 -14.28 -8.13
N ARG A 240 -10.93 -12.96 -8.06
CA ARG A 240 -12.04 -12.11 -8.53
C ARG A 240 -11.62 -11.06 -9.55
N VAL A 241 -10.39 -10.51 -9.43
CA VAL A 241 -9.91 -9.37 -10.23
C VAL A 241 -8.40 -9.47 -10.49
N GLY A 242 -7.86 -8.52 -11.26
CA GLY A 242 -6.42 -8.31 -11.46
C GLY A 242 -5.90 -8.83 -12.79
N ARG A 243 -6.68 -9.62 -13.53
CA ARG A 243 -6.31 -10.13 -14.86
C ARG A 243 -7.55 -10.38 -15.71
N LEU A 244 -7.34 -10.52 -17.00
CA LEU A 244 -8.38 -10.94 -17.94
C LEU A 244 -8.41 -12.47 -18.00
N SER A 245 -9.42 -13.08 -17.39
CA SER A 245 -9.60 -14.53 -17.35
C SER A 245 -11.07 -14.87 -17.18
N ASN A 246 -11.50 -16.02 -17.73
CA ASN A 246 -12.84 -16.51 -17.53
C ASN A 246 -13.13 -16.71 -16.03
N GLY A 247 -14.32 -16.30 -15.61
CA GLY A 247 -14.79 -16.42 -14.22
C GLY A 247 -14.43 -15.22 -13.32
N LEU A 248 -13.54 -14.32 -13.75
CA LEU A 248 -13.25 -13.09 -13.01
C LEU A 248 -14.24 -11.98 -13.38
N PHE A 249 -14.31 -10.96 -12.51
CA PHE A 249 -15.09 -9.76 -12.81
C PHE A 249 -14.54 -9.05 -14.04
N ALA A 250 -15.42 -8.58 -14.91
CA ALA A 250 -15.07 -7.75 -16.05
C ALA A 250 -14.85 -6.29 -15.61
N ASP A 251 -13.79 -6.08 -14.80
CA ASP A 251 -13.28 -4.76 -14.45
C ASP A 251 -12.21 -4.43 -15.49
N LEU A 252 -12.55 -3.57 -16.46
CA LEU A 252 -11.77 -3.35 -17.67
C LEU A 252 -11.52 -1.86 -17.86
N VAL A 253 -10.36 -1.52 -18.41
CA VAL A 253 -10.03 -0.19 -18.89
C VAL A 253 -9.69 -0.28 -20.37
N LEU A 254 -10.44 0.42 -21.21
CA LEU A 254 -10.17 0.53 -22.63
C LEU A 254 -9.36 1.79 -22.88
N VAL A 255 -8.20 1.65 -23.52
CA VAL A 255 -7.28 2.75 -23.84
C VAL A 255 -7.05 2.83 -25.35
N GLU A 256 -6.75 4.02 -25.87
CA GLU A 256 -6.52 4.24 -27.31
C GLU A 256 -5.16 3.67 -27.74
N LYS A 257 -4.14 3.82 -26.89
CA LYS A 257 -2.76 3.44 -27.18
C LYS A 257 -2.37 2.19 -26.44
N ASP A 258 -1.52 1.38 -27.08
CA ASP A 258 -0.97 0.18 -26.45
C ASP A 258 -0.15 0.56 -25.18
N PRO A 259 -0.60 0.16 -23.97
CA PRO A 259 0.09 0.50 -22.73
C PRO A 259 1.42 -0.25 -22.57
N LEU A 260 1.69 -1.26 -23.40
CA LEU A 260 3.01 -1.94 -23.42
C LEU A 260 4.07 -1.10 -24.13
N LEU A 261 3.65 -0.15 -25.00
CA LEU A 261 4.55 0.81 -25.65
C LEU A 261 4.71 2.08 -24.83
N SER A 262 3.64 2.58 -24.20
CA SER A 262 3.68 3.75 -23.33
C SER A 262 2.56 3.70 -22.29
N LEU A 263 2.91 3.91 -21.04
CA LEU A 263 1.96 3.97 -19.92
C LEU A 263 1.16 5.30 -19.88
N ASP A 264 1.56 6.32 -20.64
CA ASP A 264 0.92 7.65 -20.59
C ASP A 264 -0.56 7.62 -20.99
N GLY A 265 -0.93 6.71 -21.91
CA GLY A 265 -2.30 6.55 -22.36
C GLY A 265 -3.29 6.07 -21.28
N LEU A 266 -2.79 5.51 -20.18
CA LEU A 266 -3.63 5.05 -19.08
C LEU A 266 -4.35 6.19 -18.33
N ALA A 267 -3.81 7.40 -18.40
CA ALA A 267 -4.39 8.59 -17.76
C ALA A 267 -5.66 9.12 -18.45
N SER A 268 -5.94 8.67 -19.69
CA SER A 268 -7.08 9.10 -20.48
C SER A 268 -7.75 7.88 -21.12
N PRO A 269 -8.45 7.07 -20.33
CA PRO A 269 -9.14 5.88 -20.85
C PRO A 269 -10.29 6.30 -21.79
N ILE A 270 -10.55 5.49 -22.82
CA ILE A 270 -11.72 5.64 -23.68
C ILE A 270 -12.98 5.22 -22.91
N GLU A 271 -12.88 4.14 -22.15
CA GLU A 271 -14.00 3.58 -21.40
C GLU A 271 -13.48 2.80 -20.18
N VAL A 272 -14.23 2.81 -19.10
CA VAL A 272 -13.98 2.02 -17.91
C VAL A 272 -15.20 1.15 -17.63
N PHE A 273 -14.99 -0.13 -17.41
CA PHE A 273 -16.04 -1.07 -17.05
C PHE A 273 -15.83 -1.59 -15.63
N GLN A 274 -16.90 -1.64 -14.86
CA GLN A 274 -16.93 -2.29 -13.56
C GLN A 274 -17.96 -3.43 -13.60
N ARG A 275 -17.52 -4.65 -13.38
CA ARG A 275 -18.34 -5.87 -13.50
C ARG A 275 -19.10 -5.93 -14.83
N GLY A 276 -18.44 -5.56 -15.92
CA GLY A 276 -18.99 -5.57 -17.28
C GLY A 276 -19.98 -4.44 -17.60
N ARG A 277 -20.16 -3.46 -16.69
CA ARG A 277 -21.01 -2.30 -16.92
C ARG A 277 -20.15 -1.05 -17.08
N PRO A 278 -20.42 -0.19 -18.07
CA PRO A 278 -19.73 1.08 -18.20
C PRO A 278 -19.83 1.87 -16.89
N ALA A 279 -18.72 2.45 -16.44
CA ALA A 279 -18.68 3.35 -15.31
C ALA A 279 -19.10 4.76 -15.79
N ILE A 280 -20.42 4.99 -15.91
CA ILE A 280 -21.00 6.26 -16.40
C ILE A 280 -20.74 7.35 -15.37
N GLY A 281 -20.16 8.49 -15.78
CA GLY A 281 -20.03 9.70 -14.97
C GLY A 281 -18.59 10.08 -14.56
N PHE A 282 -17.57 9.35 -14.98
CA PHE A 282 -16.18 9.70 -14.66
C PHE A 282 -15.46 10.51 -15.77
N LEU A 283 -16.12 10.78 -16.90
CA LEU A 283 -15.52 11.47 -18.07
C LEU A 283 -16.25 12.77 -18.42
N ALA A 284 -16.91 13.41 -17.44
CA ALA A 284 -17.49 14.75 -17.64
C ALA A 284 -16.72 15.80 -16.83
#